data_06ad523d76aa7fa8c03ee424b90ca1a6
#
_entry.id   06ad523d76aa7fa8c03ee424b90ca1a6
#
_cell.length_a   1.000
_cell.length_b   1.000
_cell.length_c   1.000
_cell.angle_alpha   90.00
_cell.angle_beta   90.00
_cell.angle_gamma   90.00
#
_symmetry.space_group_name_H-M   'P 1'
#
loop_
_entity.id
_entity.type
_entity.pdbx_description
1 polymer ?
#
loop_
_entity_poly.entity_id
_entity_poly.type
_entity_poly.pdbx_seq_one_letter_code
_entity_poly.pdbx_strand_id
1 'polypeptide(L)'
;MINLAGVSIFDCEDSAFHRHIVSFGMSELYYDPQSVQEEFSGWGFEFSMRVAPFADDPDSDLGDGNVAPNEPFWVISVMQNLAKYVHTSKKWFEVYHFMPANSPIRLNTDTKLVGVAFAPDPVLGGIDTPNGRVEFL
;
A
#
# COMPACT_ATOMS: atom_id res chain seq x y z
N MET A 1 -2.38 -9.94 -15.98
CA MET A 1 -1.87 -9.99 -14.59
C MET A 1 -2.20 -8.67 -13.94
N ILE A 2 -2.92 -8.72 -12.84
CA ILE A 2 -3.36 -7.49 -12.17
C ILE A 2 -2.49 -7.32 -10.93
N ASN A 3 -1.58 -6.38 -11.01
CA ASN A 3 -0.72 -5.97 -9.92
C ASN A 3 -0.95 -4.48 -9.67
N LEU A 4 -0.44 -3.98 -8.57
CA LEU A 4 -0.30 -2.54 -8.40
C LEU A 4 0.50 -1.95 -9.56
N ALA A 5 0.11 -0.78 -10.02
CA ALA A 5 0.90 -0.04 -11.02
C ALA A 5 2.23 0.43 -10.42
N GLY A 6 2.28 0.65 -9.12
CA GLY A 6 3.47 1.02 -8.39
C GLY A 6 3.21 1.28 -6.92
N VAL A 7 4.27 1.63 -6.23
CA VAL A 7 4.23 2.18 -4.87
C VAL A 7 5.17 3.37 -4.79
N SER A 8 4.85 4.32 -3.91
CA SER A 8 5.78 5.39 -3.52
C SER A 8 6.22 5.18 -2.08
N ILE A 9 7.49 5.41 -1.83
CA ILE A 9 8.10 5.31 -0.51
C ILE A 9 8.58 6.70 -0.10
N PHE A 10 8.11 7.17 1.03
CA PHE A 10 8.45 8.48 1.57
C PHE A 10 9.20 8.32 2.89
N ASP A 11 10.31 9.04 3.04
CA ASP A 11 11.01 9.15 4.29
C ASP A 11 10.29 10.13 5.21
N CYS A 12 10.03 9.71 6.44
CA CYS A 12 9.34 10.51 7.44
C CYS A 12 10.16 10.54 8.73
N GLU A 13 10.29 11.73 9.32
CA GLU A 13 11.11 11.99 10.52
C GLU A 13 10.33 12.71 11.63
N ASP A 14 9.00 12.74 11.56
CA ASP A 14 8.16 13.54 12.44
C ASP A 14 8.17 13.11 13.91
N SER A 15 8.37 11.84 14.21
CA SER A 15 8.48 11.33 15.58
C SER A 15 9.68 10.39 15.76
N ALA A 16 9.83 9.46 14.84
CA ALA A 16 10.96 8.57 14.68
C ALA A 16 11.06 8.25 13.17
N PHE A 17 12.26 8.02 12.68
CA PHE A 17 12.45 7.69 11.27
C PHE A 17 11.62 6.47 10.88
N HIS A 18 10.78 6.61 9.85
CA HIS A 18 9.98 5.53 9.28
C HIS A 18 9.76 5.76 7.79
N ARG A 19 9.37 4.70 7.09
CA ARG A 19 8.92 4.77 5.70
C ARG A 19 7.40 4.82 5.67
N HIS A 20 6.86 5.76 4.93
CA HIS A 20 5.45 5.77 4.56
C HIS A 20 5.31 5.29 3.12
N ILE A 21 4.65 4.18 2.93
CA ILE A 21 4.52 3.48 1.65
C ILE A 21 3.07 3.58 1.21
N VAL A 22 2.86 4.07 0.00
CA VAL A 22 1.51 4.28 -0.58
C VAL A 22 1.45 3.58 -1.93
N SER A 23 0.39 2.81 -2.14
CA SER A 23 0.16 2.11 -3.41
C SER A 23 -0.46 2.99 -4.49
N PHE A 24 -0.31 2.55 -5.73
CA PHE A 24 -1.02 3.07 -6.90
C PHE A 24 -1.52 1.90 -7.75
N GLY A 25 -2.78 1.96 -8.16
CA GLY A 25 -3.38 0.97 -9.06
C GLY A 25 -4.63 0.30 -8.52
N MET A 26 -5.06 0.65 -7.31
CA MET A 26 -6.38 0.28 -6.82
C MET A 26 -7.42 1.33 -7.22
N SER A 27 -7.04 2.60 -7.27
CA SER A 27 -7.84 3.69 -7.81
C SER A 27 -7.56 3.89 -9.32
N GLU A 28 -8.40 4.67 -9.98
CA GLU A 28 -8.21 5.03 -11.38
C GLU A 28 -7.05 6.02 -11.54
N LEU A 29 -6.03 5.63 -12.28
CA LEU A 29 -4.81 6.44 -12.44
C LEU A 29 -4.91 7.50 -13.53
N TYR A 30 -5.80 7.30 -14.50
CA TYR A 30 -5.92 8.16 -15.66
C TYR A 30 -7.30 8.79 -15.71
N TYR A 31 -7.36 10.02 -16.19
CA TYR A 31 -8.63 10.67 -16.43
C TYR A 31 -9.44 9.89 -17.47
N ASP A 32 -10.63 9.46 -17.05
CA ASP A 32 -11.60 8.81 -17.93
C ASP A 32 -12.91 9.59 -17.86
N PRO A 33 -13.33 10.22 -18.98
CA PRO A 33 -14.59 10.96 -19.02
C PRO A 33 -15.82 10.11 -18.69
N GLN A 34 -15.76 8.80 -18.83
CA GLN A 34 -16.85 7.89 -18.48
C GLN A 34 -16.95 7.64 -16.96
N SER A 35 -15.84 7.81 -16.25
CA SER A 35 -15.76 7.61 -14.80
C SER A 35 -15.94 8.89 -13.98
N VAL A 36 -16.08 10.05 -14.62
CA VAL A 36 -16.13 11.38 -13.94
C VAL A 36 -17.29 11.53 -12.97
N GLN A 37 -18.33 10.72 -13.07
CA GLN A 37 -19.51 10.79 -12.19
C GLN A 37 -19.60 9.60 -11.22
N GLU A 38 -18.59 8.76 -11.16
CA GLU A 38 -18.57 7.66 -10.21
C GLU A 38 -18.35 8.17 -8.78
N GLU A 39 -18.99 7.51 -7.84
CA GLU A 39 -18.83 7.85 -6.41
C GLU A 39 -17.40 7.56 -5.94
N PHE A 40 -16.82 6.44 -6.39
CA PHE A 40 -15.48 6.00 -6.06
C PHE A 40 -14.63 5.80 -7.31
N SER A 41 -13.36 6.15 -7.20
CA SER A 41 -12.36 5.93 -8.26
C SER A 41 -11.85 4.49 -8.21
N GLY A 42 -12.04 3.72 -9.27
CA GLY A 42 -11.63 2.32 -9.32
C GLY A 42 -12.22 1.50 -8.18
N TRP A 43 -11.38 0.88 -7.35
CA TRP A 43 -11.80 0.17 -6.13
C TRP A 43 -12.16 1.09 -4.96
N GLY A 44 -11.93 2.40 -5.09
CA GLY A 44 -12.25 3.39 -4.09
C GLY A 44 -11.21 3.59 -2.98
N PHE A 45 -10.09 2.89 -3.05
CA PHE A 45 -9.02 2.99 -2.05
C PHE A 45 -7.64 2.72 -2.63
N GLU A 46 -6.62 3.16 -1.90
CA GLU A 46 -5.23 2.76 -2.06
C GLU A 46 -4.70 2.26 -0.71
N PHE A 47 -3.71 1.39 -0.74
CA PHE A 47 -3.03 0.93 0.47
C PHE A 47 -2.03 1.96 0.96
N SER A 48 -1.95 2.09 2.27
CA SER A 48 -1.00 2.94 2.98
C SER A 48 -0.43 2.18 4.17
N MET A 49 0.88 2.20 4.35
CA MET A 49 1.53 1.54 5.48
C MET A 49 2.76 2.34 5.94
N ARG A 50 2.91 2.47 7.25
CA ARG A 50 4.09 3.06 7.88
C ARG A 50 4.88 2.01 8.61
N VAL A 51 6.17 1.91 8.30
CA VAL A 51 7.05 0.92 8.89
C VAL A 51 8.40 1.52 9.23
N ALA A 52 8.97 1.11 10.36
CA ALA A 52 10.37 1.32 10.64
C ALA A 52 11.19 0.30 9.84
N PRO A 53 12.27 0.69 9.14
CA PRO A 53 13.14 -0.25 8.46
C PRO A 53 13.77 -1.22 9.44
N PHE A 54 13.88 -2.50 9.04
CA PHE A 54 14.66 -3.49 9.77
C PHE A 54 16.12 -3.46 9.31
N ALA A 55 17.04 -3.80 10.20
CA ALA A 55 18.47 -3.82 9.90
C ALA A 55 18.87 -4.79 8.78
N ASP A 56 18.06 -5.81 8.54
CA ASP A 56 18.23 -6.82 7.50
C ASP A 56 17.36 -6.59 6.26
N ASP A 57 16.68 -5.44 6.17
CA ASP A 57 16.02 -5.05 4.93
C ASP A 57 17.07 -4.80 3.83
N PRO A 58 16.81 -5.21 2.58
CA PRO A 58 17.77 -5.07 1.52
C PRO A 58 18.02 -3.63 1.11
N ASP A 59 19.20 -3.35 0.61
CA ASP A 59 19.51 -2.08 -0.03
C ASP A 59 18.78 -1.97 -1.39
N SER A 60 18.47 -0.76 -1.80
CA SER A 60 17.84 -0.43 -3.07
C SER A 60 18.79 0.43 -3.91
N ASP A 61 18.97 0.06 -5.18
CA ASP A 61 19.68 0.89 -6.15
C ASP A 61 18.72 1.98 -6.66
N LEU A 62 19.06 3.23 -6.42
CA LEU A 62 18.30 4.41 -6.85
C LEU A 62 18.54 4.80 -8.31
N GLY A 63 19.39 4.07 -9.04
CA GLY A 63 19.62 4.26 -10.45
C GLY A 63 20.60 5.41 -10.80
N ASP A 64 21.11 6.12 -9.82
CA ASP A 64 22.07 7.23 -9.97
C ASP A 64 23.45 6.92 -9.33
N GLY A 65 23.68 5.66 -8.98
CA GLY A 65 24.85 5.21 -8.24
C GLY A 65 24.72 5.35 -6.72
N ASN A 66 23.60 5.85 -6.22
CA ASN A 66 23.27 5.89 -4.81
C ASN A 66 22.51 4.63 -4.39
N VAL A 67 22.58 4.33 -3.11
CA VAL A 67 21.88 3.21 -2.50
C VAL A 67 21.05 3.72 -1.31
N ALA A 68 19.78 3.36 -1.28
CA ALA A 68 18.92 3.57 -0.12
C ALA A 68 18.99 2.34 0.78
N PRO A 69 19.62 2.42 1.96
CA PRO A 69 19.75 1.28 2.84
C PRO A 69 18.42 0.93 3.51
N ASN A 70 18.24 -0.34 3.80
CA ASN A 70 17.13 -0.86 4.58
C ASN A 70 15.74 -0.56 3.98
N GLU A 71 15.58 -0.76 2.67
CA GLU A 71 14.29 -0.63 2.00
C GLU A 71 13.33 -1.75 2.39
N PRO A 72 12.09 -1.44 2.83
CA PRO A 72 11.15 -2.44 3.30
C PRO A 72 10.40 -3.13 2.15
N PHE A 73 11.10 -3.86 1.29
CA PHE A 73 10.49 -4.54 0.14
C PHE A 73 9.43 -5.57 0.52
N TRP A 74 9.49 -6.11 1.74
CA TRP A 74 8.45 -7.02 2.23
C TRP A 74 7.06 -6.36 2.28
N VAL A 75 6.98 -5.05 2.56
CA VAL A 75 5.72 -4.29 2.54
C VAL A 75 5.14 -4.23 1.13
N ILE A 76 5.99 -4.01 0.13
CA ILE A 76 5.58 -4.02 -1.28
C ILE A 76 4.98 -5.38 -1.64
N SER A 77 5.61 -6.46 -1.19
CA SER A 77 5.09 -7.81 -1.40
C SER A 77 3.72 -8.03 -0.73
N VAL A 78 3.54 -7.53 0.50
CA VAL A 78 2.24 -7.57 1.18
C VAL A 78 1.19 -6.81 0.39
N MET A 79 1.48 -5.59 -0.03
CA MET A 79 0.55 -4.76 -0.82
C MET A 79 0.19 -5.43 -2.15
N GLN A 80 1.16 -6.02 -2.86
CA GLN A 80 0.91 -6.74 -4.10
C GLN A 80 0.00 -7.95 -3.89
N ASN A 81 0.20 -8.70 -2.82
CA ASN A 81 -0.65 -9.85 -2.48
C ASN A 81 -2.08 -9.41 -2.13
N LEU A 82 -2.24 -8.33 -1.39
CA LEU A 82 -3.55 -7.76 -1.09
C LEU A 82 -4.26 -7.27 -2.35
N ALA A 83 -3.55 -6.57 -3.24
CA ALA A 83 -4.09 -6.13 -4.53
C ALA A 83 -4.53 -7.32 -5.38
N LYS A 84 -3.69 -8.35 -5.48
CA LYS A 84 -4.02 -9.58 -6.20
C LYS A 84 -5.28 -10.24 -5.64
N TYR A 85 -5.41 -10.30 -4.32
CA TYR A 85 -6.62 -10.81 -3.68
C TYR A 85 -7.87 -10.04 -4.12
N VAL A 86 -7.84 -8.72 -4.05
CA VAL A 86 -8.98 -7.86 -4.46
C VAL A 86 -9.35 -8.10 -5.92
N HIS A 87 -8.37 -8.05 -6.81
CA HIS A 87 -8.61 -8.22 -8.24
C HIS A 87 -9.12 -9.62 -8.61
N THR A 88 -8.64 -10.64 -7.91
CA THR A 88 -9.03 -12.04 -8.17
C THR A 88 -10.39 -12.38 -7.57
N SER A 89 -10.61 -12.00 -6.31
CA SER A 89 -11.85 -12.31 -5.60
C SER A 89 -13.00 -11.35 -5.91
N LYS A 90 -12.69 -10.18 -6.47
CA LYS A 90 -13.65 -9.06 -6.67
C LYS A 90 -14.24 -8.55 -5.35
N LYS A 91 -13.53 -8.76 -4.25
CA LYS A 91 -13.89 -8.25 -2.93
C LYS A 91 -12.92 -7.13 -2.55
N TRP A 92 -13.46 -6.00 -2.12
CA TRP A 92 -12.67 -4.86 -1.68
C TRP A 92 -12.49 -4.87 -0.16
N PHE A 93 -11.60 -4.01 0.33
CA PHE A 93 -11.40 -3.79 1.76
C PHE A 93 -12.10 -2.50 2.20
N GLU A 94 -12.57 -2.53 3.44
CA GLU A 94 -13.11 -1.37 4.14
C GLU A 94 -12.46 -1.25 5.52
N VAL A 95 -12.64 -0.11 6.13
CA VAL A 95 -12.21 0.15 7.50
C VAL A 95 -12.71 -0.95 8.44
N TYR A 96 -11.84 -1.41 9.31
CA TYR A 96 -12.06 -2.49 10.28
C TYR A 96 -12.15 -3.89 9.69
N HIS A 97 -11.99 -4.09 8.39
CA HIS A 97 -11.78 -5.42 7.85
C HIS A 97 -10.46 -6.02 8.34
N PHE A 98 -10.43 -7.32 8.46
CA PHE A 98 -9.26 -8.08 8.88
C PHE A 98 -8.95 -9.18 7.87
N MET A 99 -7.66 -9.36 7.57
CA MET A 99 -7.17 -10.40 6.68
C MET A 99 -6.09 -11.23 7.40
N PRO A 100 -6.35 -12.50 7.73
CA PRO A 100 -5.31 -13.38 8.23
C PRO A 100 -4.33 -13.74 7.10
N ALA A 101 -3.04 -13.73 7.39
CA ALA A 101 -2.00 -14.09 6.42
C ALA A 101 -1.65 -15.57 6.42
N ASN A 102 -2.09 -16.34 7.42
CA ASN A 102 -1.78 -17.76 7.65
C ASN A 102 -0.28 -18.08 7.83
N SER A 103 0.55 -17.07 7.90
CA SER A 103 2.00 -17.12 8.10
C SER A 103 2.50 -15.74 8.55
N PRO A 104 3.76 -15.61 8.99
CA PRO A 104 4.33 -14.29 9.25
C PRO A 104 4.19 -13.37 8.03
N ILE A 105 3.72 -12.14 8.24
CA ILE A 105 3.53 -11.17 7.13
C ILE A 105 4.86 -10.77 6.48
N ARG A 106 5.96 -10.83 7.22
CA ARG A 106 7.32 -10.72 6.71
C ARG A 106 7.93 -12.12 6.67
N LEU A 107 8.08 -12.67 5.48
CA LEU A 107 8.55 -14.04 5.26
C LEU A 107 9.97 -14.23 5.78
N ASN A 108 10.29 -15.48 6.17
CA ASN A 108 11.60 -15.89 6.67
C ASN A 108 12.06 -15.12 7.93
N THR A 109 11.13 -14.66 8.73
CA THR A 109 11.38 -14.01 10.02
C THR A 109 10.57 -14.68 11.12
N ASP A 110 10.90 -14.39 12.36
CA ASP A 110 10.19 -14.87 13.55
C ASP A 110 9.10 -13.92 14.04
N THR A 111 8.70 -12.95 13.21
CA THR A 111 7.63 -12.03 13.58
C THR A 111 6.33 -12.77 13.93
N LYS A 112 5.68 -12.31 14.97
CA LYS A 112 4.38 -12.83 15.41
C LYS A 112 3.20 -12.17 14.67
N LEU A 113 3.47 -11.22 13.77
CA LEU A 113 2.44 -10.57 12.97
C LEU A 113 2.00 -11.51 11.86
N VAL A 114 0.77 -12.00 11.95
CA VAL A 114 0.19 -13.03 11.06
C VAL A 114 -1.10 -12.58 10.39
N GLY A 115 -1.35 -11.29 10.35
CA GLY A 115 -2.51 -10.71 9.69
C GLY A 115 -2.42 -9.20 9.60
N VAL A 116 -3.33 -8.61 8.87
CA VAL A 116 -3.48 -7.17 8.73
C VAL A 116 -4.93 -6.76 9.01
N ALA A 117 -5.10 -5.60 9.58
CA ALA A 117 -6.40 -4.95 9.73
C ALA A 117 -6.34 -3.58 9.05
N PHE A 118 -7.45 -3.14 8.52
CA PHE A 118 -7.52 -1.88 7.77
C PHE A 118 -8.12 -0.77 8.62
N ALA A 119 -7.49 0.38 8.59
CA ALA A 119 -7.94 1.61 9.24
C ALA A 119 -7.72 2.79 8.29
N PRO A 120 -8.46 3.90 8.41
CA PRO A 120 -8.15 5.10 7.63
C PRO A 120 -6.73 5.57 7.93
N ASP A 121 -5.98 5.96 6.90
CA ASP A 121 -4.69 6.61 7.11
C ASP A 121 -4.92 7.93 7.85
N PRO A 122 -4.29 8.15 9.01
CA PRO A 122 -4.59 9.33 9.85
C PRO A 122 -4.07 10.64 9.27
N VAL A 123 -3.19 10.59 8.28
CA VAL A 123 -2.62 11.78 7.62
C VAL A 123 -3.26 12.01 6.26
N LEU A 124 -3.36 10.97 5.43
CA LEU A 124 -3.91 11.08 4.09
C LEU A 124 -5.45 11.07 4.09
N GLY A 125 -6.07 10.28 4.97
CA GLY A 125 -7.53 10.16 5.04
C GLY A 125 -8.12 9.69 3.72
N GLY A 126 -8.80 10.59 3.03
CA GLY A 126 -9.34 10.36 1.70
C GLY A 126 -9.28 11.62 0.86
N ILE A 127 -9.26 11.47 -0.45
CA ILE A 127 -9.24 12.57 -1.41
C ILE A 127 -10.37 12.41 -2.44
N ASP A 128 -10.87 13.54 -2.92
CA ASP A 128 -11.79 13.59 -4.04
C ASP A 128 -11.01 13.83 -5.33
N THR A 129 -11.21 12.97 -6.30
CA THR A 129 -10.57 13.05 -7.61
C THR A 129 -11.62 13.27 -8.70
N PRO A 130 -11.23 13.69 -9.92
CA PRO A 130 -12.19 13.76 -11.03
C PRO A 130 -12.90 12.44 -11.34
N ASN A 131 -12.29 11.30 -11.00
CA ASN A 131 -12.84 9.96 -11.22
C ASN A 131 -13.57 9.38 -9.99
N GLY A 132 -13.78 10.17 -8.96
CA GLY A 132 -14.42 9.75 -7.72
C GLY A 132 -13.48 9.77 -6.52
N ARG A 133 -14.01 9.38 -5.37
CA ARG A 133 -13.31 9.40 -4.10
C ARG A 133 -12.33 8.24 -3.96
N VAL A 134 -11.20 8.51 -3.32
CA VAL A 134 -10.18 7.52 -2.94
C VAL A 134 -9.93 7.62 -1.44
N GLU A 135 -10.07 6.52 -0.73
CA GLU A 135 -9.68 6.39 0.68
C GLU A 135 -8.29 5.76 0.78
N PHE A 136 -7.51 6.13 1.79
CA PHE A 136 -6.22 5.50 2.09
C PHE A 136 -6.36 4.60 3.31
N LEU A 137 -6.08 3.30 3.15
CA LEU A 137 -6.27 2.26 4.15
C LEU A 137 -4.96 1.58 4.53
#